data_cb0b1ddad096456cd04327f0f65757f6
#
_entry.id   cb0b1ddad096456cd04327f0f65757f6
#
_cell.length_a   1.000
_cell.length_b   1.000
_cell.length_c   1.000
_cell.angle_alpha   90.00
_cell.angle_beta   90.00
_cell.angle_gamma   90.00
#
_symmetry.space_group_name_H-M   'P 1'
#
loop_
_entity.id
_entity.type
_entity.pdbx_description
1 polymer ?
#
loop_
_entity_poly.entity_id
_entity_poly.type
_entity_poly.pdbx_seq_one_letter_code
_entity_poly.pdbx_strand_id
1 'polypeptide(L)'
;LLTDPNDFRWNYDIEDPRHTEGVINYVVKYQTSAWAELGKVYVPFYRQAHLRSFNNLEVGGELALRMAYEDVKASFQFYLKHYNKGNAIILAGHSQGSFHLKMLLKDFFDEKPLQEKLIAAYLPGIGIDKDSFKNISLMIEPHQTGGFLTWNTLKKEYQTEIYQKWYQGRAVINPITWDLSLVGAKK
;
A
#
# COMPACT_ATOMS: atom_id res chain seq x y z
N LEU A 1 -10.09 3.18 -6.86
CA LEU A 1 -10.96 2.32 -6.06
C LEU A 1 -12.37 2.32 -6.61
N LEU A 2 -12.99 1.15 -6.68
CA LEU A 2 -14.41 1.01 -6.97
C LEU A 2 -15.18 1.47 -5.74
N THR A 3 -15.82 2.64 -5.86
CA THR A 3 -16.51 3.31 -4.74
C THR A 3 -17.97 3.63 -5.01
N ASP A 4 -18.46 3.37 -6.23
CA ASP A 4 -19.86 3.61 -6.58
C ASP A 4 -20.77 2.69 -5.76
N PRO A 5 -21.63 3.22 -4.88
CA PRO A 5 -22.51 2.42 -4.04
C PRO A 5 -23.52 1.60 -4.84
N ASN A 6 -23.78 1.97 -6.09
CA ASN A 6 -24.68 1.26 -6.99
C ASN A 6 -23.96 0.17 -7.81
N ASP A 7 -22.65 0.07 -7.72
CA ASP A 7 -21.92 -1.01 -8.37
C ASP A 7 -21.89 -2.24 -7.45
N PHE A 8 -22.56 -3.30 -7.84
CA PHE A 8 -22.67 -4.54 -7.06
C PHE A 8 -21.48 -5.48 -7.21
N ARG A 9 -20.54 -5.19 -8.12
CA ARG A 9 -19.30 -5.99 -8.28
C ARG A 9 -18.44 -5.90 -7.03
N TRP A 10 -17.81 -7.00 -6.67
CA TRP A 10 -16.82 -7.03 -5.61
C TRP A 10 -15.44 -6.58 -6.07
N ASN A 11 -15.10 -6.81 -7.34
CA ASN A 11 -13.84 -6.43 -7.94
C ASN A 11 -14.04 -5.71 -9.27
N TYR A 12 -13.11 -4.85 -9.62
CA TYR A 12 -13.04 -4.27 -10.95
C TYR A 12 -12.73 -5.33 -12.00
N ASP A 13 -13.26 -5.14 -13.19
CA ASP A 13 -12.82 -5.81 -14.40
C ASP A 13 -11.62 -5.03 -14.96
N ILE A 14 -10.48 -5.68 -15.09
CA ILE A 14 -9.26 -5.06 -15.64
C ILE A 14 -9.37 -4.75 -17.14
N GLU A 15 -10.31 -5.38 -17.84
CA GLU A 15 -10.59 -5.11 -19.25
C GLU A 15 -11.55 -3.92 -19.45
N ASP A 16 -12.16 -3.40 -18.37
CA ASP A 16 -12.99 -2.19 -18.46
C ASP A 16 -12.12 -0.95 -18.73
N PRO A 17 -12.25 -0.30 -19.91
CA PRO A 17 -11.43 0.86 -20.26
C PRO A 17 -11.50 2.01 -19.25
N ARG A 18 -12.66 2.17 -18.58
CA ARG A 18 -12.86 3.21 -17.56
C ARG A 18 -11.95 2.97 -16.35
N HIS A 19 -11.69 1.71 -16.00
CA HIS A 19 -10.76 1.37 -14.94
C HIS A 19 -9.33 1.77 -15.34
N THR A 20 -8.89 1.38 -16.53
CA THR A 20 -7.57 1.70 -17.06
C THR A 20 -7.34 3.20 -17.15
N GLU A 21 -8.29 3.94 -17.71
CA GLU A 21 -8.24 5.40 -17.77
C GLU A 21 -8.18 6.05 -16.39
N GLY A 22 -8.97 5.56 -15.44
CA GLY A 22 -8.95 6.03 -14.06
C GLY A 22 -7.59 5.83 -13.39
N VAL A 23 -6.98 4.67 -13.56
CA VAL A 23 -5.63 4.37 -13.03
C VAL A 23 -4.59 5.30 -13.65
N ILE A 24 -4.58 5.46 -14.97
CA ILE A 24 -3.60 6.29 -15.68
C ILE A 24 -3.78 7.77 -15.31
N ASN A 25 -4.98 8.29 -15.39
CA ASN A 25 -5.25 9.73 -15.27
C ASN A 25 -5.21 10.23 -13.82
N TYR A 26 -5.38 9.36 -12.82
CA TYR A 26 -5.36 9.74 -11.42
C TYR A 26 -4.19 9.11 -10.65
N VAL A 27 -4.10 7.80 -10.62
CA VAL A 27 -3.09 7.12 -9.78
C VAL A 27 -1.69 7.35 -10.35
N VAL A 28 -1.49 7.07 -11.63
CA VAL A 28 -0.18 7.26 -12.28
C VAL A 28 0.19 8.73 -12.29
N LYS A 29 -0.71 9.60 -12.71
CA LYS A 29 -0.43 11.03 -12.86
C LYS A 29 -0.15 11.75 -11.54
N TYR A 30 -0.89 11.44 -10.46
CA TYR A 30 -0.85 12.23 -9.22
C TYR A 30 -0.18 11.53 -8.03
N GLN A 31 0.00 10.22 -8.09
CA GLN A 31 0.66 9.48 -7.02
C GLN A 31 1.96 8.82 -7.48
N THR A 32 1.91 8.10 -8.60
CA THR A 32 3.07 7.37 -9.10
C THR A 32 4.15 8.29 -9.64
N SER A 33 3.78 9.44 -10.22
CA SER A 33 4.73 10.44 -10.74
C SER A 33 5.72 10.95 -9.69
N ALA A 34 5.36 10.95 -8.42
CA ALA A 34 6.27 11.31 -7.33
C ALA A 34 7.54 10.43 -7.25
N TRP A 35 7.51 9.25 -7.84
CA TRP A 35 8.60 8.26 -7.81
C TRP A 35 9.44 8.27 -9.10
N ALA A 36 9.02 9.01 -10.12
CA ALA A 36 9.60 8.94 -11.47
C ALA A 36 11.09 9.32 -11.53
N GLU A 37 11.53 10.22 -10.64
CA GLU A 37 12.93 10.66 -10.56
C GLU A 37 13.84 9.68 -9.83
N LEU A 38 13.26 8.74 -9.06
CA LEU A 38 14.03 7.78 -8.26
C LEU A 38 14.43 6.53 -9.05
N GLY A 39 13.78 6.25 -10.17
CA GLY A 39 14.09 5.06 -10.97
C GLY A 39 12.98 4.64 -11.90
N LYS A 40 13.06 3.39 -12.37
CA LYS A 40 12.02 2.81 -13.22
C LYS A 40 10.80 2.46 -12.38
N VAL A 41 9.66 2.97 -12.77
CA VAL A 41 8.39 2.76 -12.08
C VAL A 41 7.56 1.71 -12.80
N TYR A 42 7.00 0.78 -12.06
CA TYR A 42 6.12 -0.29 -12.53
C TYR A 42 4.80 -0.23 -11.76
N VAL A 43 3.70 -0.14 -12.48
CA VAL A 43 2.35 -0.04 -11.90
C VAL A 43 1.51 -1.19 -12.45
N PRO A 44 1.14 -2.17 -11.60
CA PRO A 44 0.31 -3.27 -12.05
C PRO A 44 -1.16 -2.82 -12.19
N PHE A 45 -1.81 -3.27 -13.25
CA PHE A 45 -3.27 -3.33 -13.28
C PHE A 45 -3.70 -4.61 -12.57
N TYR A 46 -4.68 -4.52 -11.69
CA TYR A 46 -5.19 -5.64 -10.94
C TYR A 46 -6.70 -5.47 -10.67
N ARG A 47 -7.40 -6.53 -10.42
CA ARG A 47 -8.84 -6.51 -10.10
C ARG A 47 -9.06 -5.89 -8.72
N GLN A 48 -8.97 -4.57 -8.63
CA GLN A 48 -9.15 -3.83 -7.38
C GLN A 48 -10.48 -4.20 -6.71
N ALA A 49 -10.44 -4.48 -5.41
CA ALA A 49 -11.64 -4.74 -4.66
C ALA A 49 -12.44 -3.45 -4.41
N HIS A 50 -13.75 -3.58 -4.38
CA HIS A 50 -14.63 -2.48 -4.02
C HIS A 50 -14.37 -2.04 -2.59
N LEU A 51 -14.49 -0.74 -2.29
CA LEU A 51 -14.22 -0.19 -0.94
C LEU A 51 -15.06 -0.90 0.15
N ARG A 52 -16.30 -1.30 -0.16
CA ARG A 52 -17.15 -2.05 0.76
C ARG A 52 -16.55 -3.36 1.26
N SER A 53 -15.55 -3.93 0.55
CA SER A 53 -14.91 -5.18 0.95
C SER A 53 -14.28 -5.09 2.34
N PHE A 54 -13.75 -3.93 2.72
CA PHE A 54 -13.15 -3.72 4.04
C PHE A 54 -14.16 -3.74 5.20
N ASN A 55 -15.43 -3.43 4.92
CA ASN A 55 -16.50 -3.41 5.92
C ASN A 55 -17.39 -4.66 5.88
N ASN A 56 -17.19 -5.53 4.91
CA ASN A 56 -18.04 -6.69 4.65
C ASN A 56 -17.19 -7.95 4.39
N LEU A 57 -16.19 -8.19 5.23
CA LEU A 57 -15.23 -9.29 5.05
C LEU A 57 -15.93 -10.65 4.96
N GLU A 58 -16.86 -10.93 5.88
CA GLU A 58 -17.52 -12.23 6.02
C GLU A 58 -18.49 -12.57 4.86
N VAL A 59 -18.99 -11.57 4.15
CA VAL A 59 -19.99 -11.75 3.07
C VAL A 59 -19.41 -11.60 1.67
N GLY A 60 -18.09 -11.81 1.51
CA GLY A 60 -17.41 -11.79 0.20
C GLY A 60 -16.26 -10.80 0.10
N GLY A 61 -16.15 -9.86 1.04
CA GLY A 61 -15.08 -8.85 1.04
C GLY A 61 -13.69 -9.46 1.16
N GLU A 62 -13.51 -10.49 1.99
CA GLU A 62 -12.23 -11.19 2.12
C GLU A 62 -11.81 -11.86 0.80
N LEU A 63 -12.74 -12.52 0.11
CA LEU A 63 -12.47 -13.16 -1.18
C LEU A 63 -12.09 -12.13 -2.24
N ALA A 64 -12.76 -10.97 -2.24
CA ALA A 64 -12.46 -9.89 -3.16
C ALA A 64 -11.05 -9.30 -2.92
N LEU A 65 -10.68 -9.09 -1.67
CA LEU A 65 -9.35 -8.61 -1.30
C LEU A 65 -8.26 -9.64 -1.61
N ARG A 66 -8.55 -10.93 -1.41
CA ARG A 66 -7.64 -12.02 -1.76
C ARG A 66 -7.42 -12.09 -3.27
N MET A 67 -8.49 -12.02 -4.07
CA MET A 67 -8.40 -11.99 -5.54
C MET A 67 -7.53 -10.82 -6.02
N ALA A 68 -7.75 -9.63 -5.49
CA ALA A 68 -6.95 -8.45 -5.79
C ALA A 68 -5.46 -8.65 -5.41
N TYR A 69 -5.21 -9.28 -4.26
CA TYR A 69 -3.84 -9.58 -3.83
C TYR A 69 -3.14 -10.59 -4.74
N GLU A 70 -3.82 -11.65 -5.17
CA GLU A 70 -3.23 -12.64 -6.08
C GLU A 70 -2.78 -12.01 -7.41
N ASP A 71 -3.53 -11.04 -7.93
CA ASP A 71 -3.12 -10.31 -9.13
C ASP A 71 -1.86 -9.45 -8.86
N VAL A 72 -1.81 -8.76 -7.72
CA VAL A 72 -0.62 -7.98 -7.31
C VAL A 72 0.59 -8.90 -7.14
N LYS A 73 0.40 -10.05 -6.50
CA LYS A 73 1.43 -11.06 -6.28
C LYS A 73 1.96 -11.62 -7.59
N ALA A 74 1.08 -12.00 -8.51
CA ALA A 74 1.45 -12.49 -9.85
C ALA A 74 2.22 -11.43 -10.64
N SER A 75 1.76 -10.17 -10.60
CA SER A 75 2.45 -9.05 -11.25
C SER A 75 3.85 -8.81 -10.66
N PHE A 76 3.99 -8.92 -9.35
CA PHE A 76 5.30 -8.78 -8.69
C PHE A 76 6.25 -9.92 -9.03
N GLN A 77 5.76 -11.17 -9.09
CA GLN A 77 6.55 -12.32 -9.54
C GLN A 77 7.02 -12.14 -10.99
N PHE A 78 6.13 -11.66 -11.86
CA PHE A 78 6.46 -11.34 -13.24
C PHE A 78 7.54 -10.25 -13.34
N TYR A 79 7.40 -9.18 -12.54
CA TYR A 79 8.41 -8.12 -12.43
C TYR A 79 9.77 -8.67 -11.99
N LEU A 80 9.81 -9.48 -10.94
CA LEU A 80 11.06 -10.08 -10.46
C LEU A 80 11.75 -10.92 -11.53
N LYS A 81 10.98 -11.71 -12.26
CA LYS A 81 11.48 -12.61 -13.30
C LYS A 81 12.00 -11.88 -14.53
N HIS A 82 11.32 -10.81 -14.96
CA HIS A 82 11.56 -10.23 -16.28
C HIS A 82 12.23 -8.85 -16.25
N TYR A 83 12.07 -8.08 -15.18
CA TYR A 83 12.45 -6.67 -15.15
C TYR A 83 13.43 -6.29 -14.03
N ASN A 84 13.35 -6.90 -12.86
CA ASN A 84 14.15 -6.49 -11.70
C ASN A 84 15.65 -6.65 -11.90
N LYS A 85 16.09 -7.79 -12.43
CA LYS A 85 17.52 -8.09 -12.70
C LYS A 85 18.42 -7.88 -11.45
N GLY A 86 17.90 -8.14 -10.26
CA GLY A 86 18.65 -7.99 -9.00
C GLY A 86 18.78 -6.56 -8.47
N ASN A 87 18.09 -5.60 -9.06
CA ASN A 87 18.09 -4.21 -8.58
C ASN A 87 17.38 -4.09 -7.23
N ALA A 88 17.73 -3.03 -6.51
CA ALA A 88 17.05 -2.61 -5.29
C ALA A 88 15.60 -2.18 -5.58
N ILE A 89 14.73 -2.30 -4.58
CA ILE A 89 13.28 -2.16 -4.73
C ILE A 89 12.76 -1.14 -3.73
N ILE A 90 11.96 -0.21 -4.22
CA ILE A 90 11.05 0.61 -3.41
C ILE A 90 9.63 0.11 -3.68
N LEU A 91 8.89 -0.17 -2.63
CA LEU A 91 7.46 -0.45 -2.71
C LEU A 91 6.68 0.78 -2.29
N ALA A 92 5.68 1.17 -3.08
CA ALA A 92 4.82 2.30 -2.74
C ALA A 92 3.35 1.94 -3.03
N GLY A 93 2.49 2.13 -2.05
CA GLY A 93 1.05 1.92 -2.17
C GLY A 93 0.29 2.99 -1.41
N HIS A 94 -1.01 3.05 -1.60
CA HIS A 94 -1.92 3.87 -0.80
C HIS A 94 -3.21 3.09 -0.52
N SER A 95 -3.71 3.13 0.72
CA SER A 95 -4.96 2.50 1.11
C SER A 95 -4.98 1.00 0.74
N GLN A 96 -5.83 0.54 -0.16
CA GLN A 96 -5.87 -0.85 -0.61
C GLN A 96 -4.52 -1.32 -1.18
N GLY A 97 -3.79 -0.44 -1.89
CA GLY A 97 -2.43 -0.76 -2.36
C GLY A 97 -1.48 -1.05 -1.19
N SER A 98 -1.51 -0.24 -0.13
CA SER A 98 -0.73 -0.49 1.09
C SER A 98 -1.13 -1.80 1.78
N PHE A 99 -2.42 -2.13 1.79
CA PHE A 99 -2.92 -3.39 2.31
C PHE A 99 -2.30 -4.60 1.57
N HIS A 100 -2.28 -4.56 0.25
CA HIS A 100 -1.67 -5.61 -0.56
C HIS A 100 -0.15 -5.66 -0.39
N LEU A 101 0.52 -4.50 -0.32
CA LEU A 101 1.96 -4.45 -0.10
C LEU A 101 2.37 -4.96 1.28
N LYS A 102 1.54 -4.79 2.33
CA LYS A 102 1.78 -5.43 3.63
C LYS A 102 1.83 -6.96 3.50
N MET A 103 0.96 -7.55 2.69
CA MET A 103 0.96 -8.99 2.42
C MET A 103 2.18 -9.38 1.57
N LEU A 104 2.50 -8.57 0.56
CA LEU A 104 3.66 -8.80 -0.32
C LEU A 104 4.98 -8.79 0.45
N LEU A 105 5.13 -7.87 1.41
CA LEU A 105 6.30 -7.83 2.29
C LEU A 105 6.45 -9.13 3.08
N LYS A 106 5.37 -9.68 3.62
CA LYS A 106 5.38 -10.97 4.31
C LYS A 106 5.74 -12.13 3.39
N ASP A 107 5.21 -12.13 2.18
CA ASP A 107 5.39 -13.23 1.24
C ASP A 107 6.79 -13.26 0.60
N PHE A 108 7.40 -12.10 0.38
CA PHE A 108 8.61 -12.02 -0.44
C PHE A 108 9.84 -11.43 0.28
N PHE A 109 9.65 -10.65 1.34
CA PHE A 109 10.74 -9.90 1.95
C PHE A 109 11.04 -10.32 3.39
N ASP A 110 10.05 -10.33 4.27
CA ASP A 110 10.25 -10.58 5.69
C ASP A 110 10.83 -11.99 5.93
N GLU A 111 12.03 -12.06 6.50
CA GLU A 111 12.80 -13.30 6.65
C GLU A 111 13.15 -14.02 5.32
N LYS A 112 13.23 -13.28 4.22
CA LYS A 112 13.55 -13.83 2.88
C LYS A 112 14.78 -13.15 2.28
N PRO A 113 15.51 -13.79 1.37
CA PRO A 113 16.69 -13.20 0.74
C PRO A 113 16.41 -11.87 0.01
N LEU A 114 15.18 -11.68 -0.49
CA LEU A 114 14.81 -10.46 -1.18
C LEU A 114 14.77 -9.23 -0.26
N GLN A 115 14.72 -9.42 1.07
CA GLN A 115 14.77 -8.34 2.05
C GLN A 115 16.02 -7.46 1.88
N GLU A 116 17.16 -8.03 1.50
CA GLU A 116 18.40 -7.30 1.23
C GLU A 116 18.29 -6.30 0.06
N LYS A 117 17.27 -6.45 -0.77
CA LYS A 117 16.98 -5.56 -1.91
C LYS A 117 15.95 -4.48 -1.59
N LEU A 118 15.32 -4.55 -0.43
CA LEU A 118 14.33 -3.55 -0.03
C LEU A 118 15.04 -2.24 0.39
N ILE A 119 14.76 -1.16 -0.31
CA ILE A 119 15.16 0.18 0.13
C ILE A 119 14.14 0.68 1.16
N ALA A 120 12.87 0.75 0.77
CA ALA A 120 11.80 1.17 1.65
C ALA A 120 10.44 0.70 1.12
N ALA A 121 9.48 0.52 2.03
CA ALA A 121 8.08 0.31 1.69
C ALA A 121 7.22 1.46 2.24
N TYR A 122 6.61 2.23 1.36
CA TYR A 122 5.69 3.33 1.70
C TYR A 122 4.26 2.81 1.70
N LEU A 123 3.65 2.77 2.88
CA LEU A 123 2.37 2.12 3.15
C LEU A 123 1.32 3.07 3.80
N PRO A 124 1.11 4.29 3.30
CA PRO A 124 0.12 5.20 3.87
C PRO A 124 -1.32 4.73 3.67
N GLY A 125 -2.20 5.20 4.53
CA GLY A 125 -3.65 5.00 4.40
C GLY A 125 -4.18 3.70 5.00
N ILE A 126 -3.36 2.97 5.76
CA ILE A 126 -3.78 1.79 6.53
C ILE A 126 -3.18 1.80 7.93
N GLY A 127 -3.77 1.03 8.84
CA GLY A 127 -3.16 0.73 10.14
C GLY A 127 -2.24 -0.48 10.05
N ILE A 128 -1.00 -0.32 10.51
CA ILE A 128 -0.02 -1.39 10.58
C ILE A 128 0.41 -1.57 12.05
N ASP A 129 0.33 -2.77 12.57
CA ASP A 129 0.84 -3.07 13.91
C ASP A 129 2.37 -2.96 13.92
N LYS A 130 2.93 -2.51 15.05
CA LYS A 130 4.38 -2.34 15.19
C LYS A 130 5.15 -3.65 15.02
N ASP A 131 4.51 -4.76 15.33
CA ASP A 131 5.00 -6.13 15.24
C ASP A 131 4.47 -6.91 14.01
N SER A 132 3.98 -6.19 13.00
CA SER A 132 3.43 -6.81 11.78
C SER A 132 4.45 -7.65 11.03
N PHE A 133 5.74 -7.36 11.18
CA PHE A 133 6.86 -8.05 10.54
C PHE A 133 7.89 -8.46 11.58
N LYS A 134 8.71 -9.48 11.28
CA LYS A 134 9.76 -9.94 12.16
C LYS A 134 11.06 -9.13 12.00
N ASN A 135 11.47 -8.90 10.76
CA ASN A 135 12.74 -8.26 10.44
C ASN A 135 12.60 -6.92 9.68
N ILE A 136 11.38 -6.54 9.29
CA ILE A 136 11.12 -5.27 8.61
C ILE A 136 10.57 -4.29 9.63
N SER A 137 11.37 -3.31 10.04
CA SER A 137 11.01 -2.34 11.09
C SER A 137 10.44 -1.05 10.51
N LEU A 138 9.69 -0.32 11.35
CA LEU A 138 9.32 1.06 11.04
C LEU A 138 10.60 1.91 10.93
N MET A 139 10.76 2.60 9.81
CA MET A 139 11.85 3.55 9.62
C MET A 139 11.55 4.82 10.42
N ILE A 140 12.51 5.23 11.24
CA ILE A 140 12.39 6.40 12.14
C ILE A 140 13.45 7.47 11.85
N GLU A 141 14.35 7.23 10.88
CA GLU A 141 15.38 8.15 10.43
C GLU A 141 15.47 8.18 8.90
N PRO A 142 15.82 9.33 8.29
CA PRO A 142 15.80 9.50 6.83
C PRO A 142 16.80 8.63 6.07
N HIS A 143 17.86 8.16 6.72
CA HIS A 143 18.91 7.36 6.07
C HIS A 143 18.74 5.85 6.25
N GLN A 144 17.72 5.41 6.96
CA GLN A 144 17.42 3.99 7.11
C GLN A 144 16.98 3.36 5.78
N THR A 145 17.31 2.09 5.62
CA THR A 145 16.82 1.25 4.51
C THR A 145 16.35 -0.11 5.02
N GLY A 146 15.60 -0.84 4.20
CA GLY A 146 15.11 -2.18 4.55
C GLY A 146 13.87 -2.19 5.43
N GLY A 147 13.23 -1.05 5.65
CA GLY A 147 12.07 -0.91 6.51
C GLY A 147 10.82 -0.40 5.79
N PHE A 148 9.82 -0.01 6.59
CA PHE A 148 8.59 0.57 6.07
C PHE A 148 8.28 1.92 6.70
N LEU A 149 7.50 2.73 5.98
CA LEU A 149 6.92 4.00 6.45
C LEU A 149 5.41 3.89 6.33
N THR A 150 4.70 4.40 7.33
CA THR A 150 3.24 4.45 7.30
C THR A 150 2.74 5.68 8.05
N TRP A 151 1.70 6.28 7.53
CA TRP A 151 1.00 7.40 8.16
C TRP A 151 -0.46 7.48 7.69
N ASN A 152 -1.26 8.17 8.47
CA ASN A 152 -2.64 8.49 8.17
C ASN A 152 -2.88 9.95 8.53
N THR A 153 -3.56 10.71 7.68
CA THR A 153 -3.86 12.10 7.91
C THR A 153 -5.32 12.27 8.29
N LEU A 154 -5.58 12.64 9.54
CA LEU A 154 -6.91 12.86 10.07
C LEU A 154 -6.95 14.22 10.79
N LYS A 155 -8.12 14.85 10.83
CA LYS A 155 -8.33 16.02 11.70
C LYS A 155 -8.23 15.61 13.16
N LYS A 156 -7.59 16.43 14.00
CA LYS A 156 -7.35 16.12 15.41
C LYS A 156 -8.64 15.78 16.18
N GLU A 157 -9.74 16.44 15.82
CA GLU A 157 -11.04 16.28 16.45
C GLU A 157 -11.79 15.04 15.91
N TYR A 158 -11.27 14.40 14.86
CA TYR A 158 -11.95 13.32 14.14
C TYR A 158 -11.57 11.95 14.69
N GLN A 159 -11.96 11.66 15.93
CA GLN A 159 -11.75 10.37 16.58
C GLN A 159 -13.00 9.49 16.47
N THR A 160 -13.32 9.11 15.24
CA THR A 160 -14.47 8.24 14.96
C THR A 160 -14.19 6.79 15.35
N GLU A 161 -15.22 5.94 15.34
CA GLU A 161 -15.09 4.48 15.49
C GLU A 161 -14.12 3.89 14.46
N ILE A 162 -14.10 4.44 13.22
CA ILE A 162 -13.16 4.04 12.17
C ILE A 162 -11.72 4.32 12.61
N TYR A 163 -11.45 5.49 13.20
CA TYR A 163 -10.13 5.80 13.74
C TYR A 163 -9.71 4.82 14.82
N GLN A 164 -10.58 4.58 15.79
CA GLN A 164 -10.31 3.67 16.89
C GLN A 164 -10.05 2.24 16.41
N LYS A 165 -10.86 1.75 15.48
CA LYS A 165 -10.74 0.40 14.94
C LYS A 165 -9.48 0.18 14.09
N TRP A 166 -9.15 1.14 13.23
CA TRP A 166 -8.17 0.92 12.16
C TRP A 166 -6.81 1.59 12.40
N TYR A 167 -6.75 2.70 13.18
CA TYR A 167 -5.56 3.53 13.24
C TYR A 167 -5.00 3.76 14.65
N GLN A 168 -5.84 3.70 15.68
CA GLN A 168 -5.40 3.97 17.04
C GLN A 168 -4.35 2.94 17.51
N GLY A 169 -3.21 3.42 18.03
CA GLY A 169 -2.12 2.57 18.51
C GLY A 169 -1.25 1.91 17.45
N ARG A 170 -1.54 2.14 16.17
CA ARG A 170 -0.76 1.60 15.05
C ARG A 170 0.57 2.32 14.89
N ALA A 171 1.49 1.68 14.13
CA ALA A 171 2.73 2.30 13.74
C ALA A 171 2.46 3.57 12.93
N VAL A 172 3.23 4.62 13.16
CA VAL A 172 3.14 5.89 12.43
C VAL A 172 4.50 6.57 12.44
N ILE A 173 4.84 7.20 11.34
CA ILE A 173 5.98 8.11 11.21
C ILE A 173 5.61 9.27 10.30
N ASN A 174 5.99 10.48 10.66
CA ASN A 174 5.88 11.61 9.77
C ASN A 174 7.07 11.59 8.79
N PRO A 175 6.86 11.34 7.49
CA PRO A 175 7.96 11.17 6.53
C PRO A 175 8.68 12.49 6.17
N ILE A 176 8.21 13.63 6.69
CA ILE A 176 8.83 14.94 6.48
C ILE A 176 9.73 15.32 7.65
N THR A 177 9.23 15.17 8.87
CA THR A 177 9.95 15.56 10.09
C THR A 177 10.70 14.40 10.72
N TRP A 178 10.41 13.17 10.32
CA TRP A 178 10.98 11.93 10.88
C TRP A 178 10.80 11.81 12.39
N ASP A 179 9.67 12.27 12.89
CA ASP A 179 9.31 12.11 14.28
C ASP A 179 8.03 11.28 14.45
N LEU A 180 7.88 10.73 15.66
CA LEU A 180 6.74 9.90 16.04
C LEU A 180 5.59 10.77 16.64
N SER A 181 5.74 12.07 16.63
CA SER A 181 4.73 12.97 17.17
C SER A 181 3.49 13.01 16.26
N LEU A 182 2.35 13.30 16.86
CA LEU A 182 1.10 13.51 16.13
C LEU A 182 0.98 14.95 15.57
N VAL A 183 2.05 15.72 15.62
CA VAL A 183 2.09 17.08 15.10
C VAL A 183 2.34 17.04 13.60
N GLY A 184 1.44 17.64 12.83
CA GLY A 184 1.61 17.76 11.38
C GLY A 184 2.83 18.62 11.03
N ALA A 185 3.54 18.24 9.97
CA ALA A 185 4.60 19.07 9.41
C ALA A 185 4.03 20.41 8.93
N LYS A 186 4.75 21.50 9.20
CA LYS A 186 4.43 22.80 8.60
C LYS A 186 4.67 22.70 7.08
N LYS A 187 3.76 23.32 6.31
CA LYS A 187 3.95 23.48 4.86
C LYS A 187 5.09 24.45 4.58
#